data_9a152dab55ca8589bf8ca636eb0a124d
#
_entry.id   9a152dab55ca8589bf8ca636eb0a124d
#
_cell.length_a   1.000
_cell.length_b   1.000
_cell.length_c   1.000
_cell.angle_alpha   90.00
_cell.angle_beta   90.00
_cell.angle_gamma   90.00
#
_symmetry.space_group_name_H-M   'P 1'
#
loop_
_entity.id
_entity.type
_entity.pdbx_description
1 polymer ?
#
loop_
_entity_poly.entity_id
_entity_poly.type
_entity_poly.pdbx_seq_one_letter_code
_entity_poly.pdbx_strand_id
1 'polypeptide(L)'
;METIDTPVRSAKDIGTRDLETNVNCKRQINFMGNLVRSTFWRKKENDVNKTNRKLEIWTATAVLAAATLVGGSVVAKTALHDPAAEAPIFATVANAPRIGPLATSYAPIIKGALPEVVSVMSTIVTKTDTSAQPSPNDPLFQQFFGDQAPNDRAPQEQREQGLGSGVIIGSNGYILTNNHVVDGATDVKVDLNDKREFEAHIVGRDPKTDIAVLKINADHLPAMFMGDSSKAQVGDLVFAIGDPFGVGQTATMGIVSATGRANLGIEDYENFIQTDAPINPGNSGGALINAQGELIGINTAILSHSGGNQGIGFAIPINQARHVMEEIVQSGHVTRGWLGATIQDVTPALAQGFGLDKAEGVAISDVAPGSPAAQAGLKPGDVVLSMKGEPVASSADLRLRVSEAGPGASVPMTVRRGNSTLDITAKLGELPTDKGEASVTDSGKNAMSGMEVEDLTSDLRQQLHLSSNAQGVAVSQVDPNSAAAAGGVQQGDVIEEVNHHAISTVSEFEQAMHNASTQTVLLRVVRGGTGLYLAIEPK
;
A
#
# COMPACT_ATOMS: atom_id res chain seq x y z
N MET A 1 -36.62 39.47 -50.17
CA MET A 1 -37.80 40.14 -49.59
C MET A 1 -38.51 39.05 -48.79
N GLU A 2 -38.19 38.95 -47.51
CA GLU A 2 -39.05 38.41 -46.47
C GLU A 2 -38.29 38.56 -45.15
N THR A 3 -38.81 39.46 -44.37
CA THR A 3 -38.34 39.85 -43.04
C THR A 3 -38.82 38.84 -42.03
N ILE A 4 -37.98 38.28 -41.21
CA ILE A 4 -38.36 37.50 -40.03
C ILE A 4 -38.01 38.33 -38.79
N ASP A 5 -39.08 38.76 -38.13
CA ASP A 5 -39.13 39.45 -36.85
C ASP A 5 -38.68 38.53 -35.70
N THR A 6 -37.79 38.98 -34.88
CA THR A 6 -37.45 38.37 -33.59
C THR A 6 -37.97 39.24 -32.46
N PRO A 7 -38.79 38.72 -31.52
CA PRO A 7 -39.26 39.54 -30.40
C PRO A 7 -38.19 39.61 -29.30
N VAL A 8 -37.85 40.82 -28.94
CA VAL A 8 -37.10 41.23 -27.76
C VAL A 8 -37.86 40.81 -26.50
N ARG A 9 -37.34 39.92 -25.69
CA ARG A 9 -37.82 39.65 -24.32
C ARG A 9 -37.19 40.62 -23.33
N SER A 10 -38.07 41.34 -22.66
CA SER A 10 -37.85 42.31 -21.61
C SER A 10 -37.13 41.74 -20.39
N ALA A 11 -36.08 42.43 -19.97
CA ALA A 11 -35.35 42.21 -18.72
C ALA A 11 -36.16 42.66 -17.51
N LYS A 12 -36.95 41.77 -16.91
CA LYS A 12 -37.65 42.06 -15.64
C LYS A 12 -37.96 40.83 -14.76
N ASP A 13 -37.11 39.78 -14.72
CA ASP A 13 -37.33 38.65 -13.81
C ASP A 13 -36.02 38.03 -13.28
N ILE A 14 -35.04 38.86 -12.90
CA ILE A 14 -33.85 38.41 -12.15
C ILE A 14 -33.74 39.34 -10.93
N GLY A 15 -34.43 39.02 -9.84
CA GLY A 15 -34.35 39.89 -8.68
C GLY A 15 -35.07 39.47 -7.40
N THR A 16 -35.21 38.18 -7.09
CA THR A 16 -35.78 37.80 -5.77
C THR A 16 -35.22 36.51 -5.15
N ARG A 17 -34.30 35.77 -5.77
CA ARG A 17 -33.71 34.56 -5.16
C ARG A 17 -32.36 34.76 -4.46
N ASP A 18 -31.63 35.82 -4.78
CA ASP A 18 -30.29 36.04 -4.17
C ASP A 18 -30.31 36.80 -2.84
N LEU A 19 -31.47 37.33 -2.42
CA LEU A 19 -31.58 38.05 -1.16
C LEU A 19 -31.88 37.16 0.05
N GLU A 20 -32.48 35.99 -0.13
CA GLU A 20 -32.77 35.08 1.00
C GLU A 20 -31.54 34.27 1.45
N THR A 21 -30.60 33.94 0.55
CA THR A 21 -29.37 33.24 0.88
C THR A 21 -28.36 34.11 1.66
N ASN A 22 -28.40 35.43 1.43
CA ASN A 22 -27.48 36.35 2.11
C ASN A 22 -27.93 36.73 3.54
N VAL A 23 -29.21 36.65 3.84
CA VAL A 23 -29.77 36.92 5.18
C VAL A 23 -29.50 35.73 6.12
N ASN A 24 -29.55 34.49 5.62
CA ASN A 24 -29.25 33.29 6.42
C ASN A 24 -27.75 33.15 6.74
N CYS A 25 -26.86 33.54 5.84
CA CYS A 25 -25.42 33.51 6.10
C CYS A 25 -25.00 34.54 7.17
N LYS A 26 -25.58 35.77 7.17
CA LYS A 26 -25.32 36.75 8.22
C LYS A 26 -25.93 36.39 9.59
N ARG A 27 -27.04 35.64 9.63
CA ARG A 27 -27.60 35.13 10.90
C ARG A 27 -26.76 34.01 11.51
N GLN A 28 -26.15 33.13 10.73
CA GLN A 28 -25.27 32.09 11.25
C GLN A 28 -23.93 32.66 11.78
N ILE A 29 -23.36 33.66 11.14
CA ILE A 29 -22.10 34.28 11.59
C ILE A 29 -22.34 35.05 12.89
N ASN A 30 -23.48 35.71 13.08
CA ASN A 30 -23.81 36.41 14.34
C ASN A 30 -24.14 35.44 15.49
N PHE A 31 -24.68 34.24 15.20
CA PHE A 31 -24.94 33.22 16.23
C PHE A 31 -23.64 32.59 16.76
N MET A 32 -22.66 32.30 15.88
CA MET A 32 -21.35 31.81 16.30
C MET A 32 -20.51 32.85 17.02
N GLY A 33 -20.58 34.12 16.64
CA GLY A 33 -19.89 35.21 17.31
C GLY A 33 -20.35 35.46 18.77
N ASN A 34 -21.62 35.24 19.04
CA ASN A 34 -22.18 35.38 20.41
C ASN A 34 -21.91 34.16 21.30
N LEU A 35 -21.78 32.97 20.73
CA LEU A 35 -21.42 31.76 21.49
C LEU A 35 -19.97 31.77 21.96
N VAL A 36 -19.04 32.28 21.16
CA VAL A 36 -17.62 32.39 21.51
C VAL A 36 -17.40 33.48 22.57
N ARG A 37 -18.15 34.60 22.54
CA ARG A 37 -18.06 35.64 23.59
C ARG A 37 -18.63 35.19 24.93
N SER A 38 -19.72 34.43 24.95
CA SER A 38 -20.31 33.96 26.21
C SER A 38 -19.47 32.89 26.92
N THR A 39 -18.75 32.05 26.18
CA THR A 39 -17.85 31.02 26.76
C THR A 39 -16.55 31.61 27.28
N PHE A 40 -16.03 32.68 26.66
CA PHE A 40 -14.77 33.31 27.11
C PHE A 40 -14.96 34.11 28.41
N TRP A 41 -16.10 34.78 28.58
CA TRP A 41 -16.41 35.52 29.82
C TRP A 41 -16.74 34.60 31.00
N ARG A 42 -17.46 33.49 30.78
CA ARG A 42 -17.71 32.51 31.86
C ARG A 42 -16.44 31.81 32.36
N LYS A 43 -15.44 31.64 31.50
CA LYS A 43 -14.17 31.04 31.93
C LYS A 43 -13.33 32.00 32.78
N LYS A 44 -13.43 33.30 32.54
CA LYS A 44 -12.70 34.31 33.31
C LYS A 44 -13.29 34.56 34.70
N GLU A 45 -14.62 34.49 34.89
CA GLU A 45 -15.27 34.58 36.21
C GLU A 45 -15.00 33.36 37.10
N ASN A 46 -14.93 32.14 36.51
CA ASN A 46 -14.62 30.93 37.27
C ASN A 46 -13.17 30.87 37.76
N ASP A 47 -12.22 31.48 37.05
CA ASP A 47 -10.82 31.50 37.50
C ASP A 47 -10.54 32.52 38.59
N VAL A 48 -11.26 33.66 38.64
CA VAL A 48 -11.16 34.63 39.72
C VAL A 48 -11.76 34.08 41.04
N ASN A 49 -12.87 33.32 40.96
CA ASN A 49 -13.47 32.70 42.16
C ASN A 49 -12.64 31.52 42.70
N LYS A 50 -11.85 30.85 41.88
CA LYS A 50 -10.96 29.76 42.35
C LYS A 50 -9.74 30.29 43.11
N THR A 51 -9.25 31.48 42.76
CA THR A 51 -8.08 32.09 43.43
C THR A 51 -8.44 32.61 44.81
N ASN A 52 -9.63 33.22 45.00
CA ASN A 52 -10.10 33.70 46.30
C ASN A 52 -10.47 32.57 47.27
N ARG A 53 -10.98 31.44 46.76
CA ARG A 53 -11.29 30.25 47.59
C ARG A 53 -10.05 29.52 48.11
N LYS A 54 -8.92 29.63 47.43
CA LYS A 54 -7.64 29.05 47.89
C LYS A 54 -6.98 29.88 49.00
N LEU A 55 -7.23 31.20 49.07
CA LEU A 55 -6.68 32.05 50.10
C LEU A 55 -7.39 31.88 51.45
N GLU A 56 -8.70 31.60 51.46
CA GLU A 56 -9.47 31.34 52.70
C GLU A 56 -9.20 29.96 53.32
N ILE A 57 -8.78 28.95 52.52
CA ILE A 57 -8.44 27.64 53.03
C ILE A 57 -7.08 27.59 53.74
N TRP A 58 -6.15 28.50 53.40
CA TRP A 58 -4.82 28.55 54.05
C TRP A 58 -4.81 29.24 55.40
N THR A 59 -5.79 30.10 55.70
CA THR A 59 -5.91 30.73 57.02
C THR A 59 -6.62 29.84 58.04
N ALA A 60 -7.45 28.89 57.63
CA ALA A 60 -8.12 27.95 58.52
C ALA A 60 -7.23 26.77 58.93
N THR A 61 -6.24 26.39 58.12
CA THR A 61 -5.33 25.26 58.41
C THR A 61 -4.17 25.63 59.34
N ALA A 62 -3.81 26.92 59.45
CA ALA A 62 -2.73 27.37 60.34
C ALA A 62 -3.13 27.43 61.82
N VAL A 63 -4.42 27.44 62.16
CA VAL A 63 -4.91 27.49 63.55
C VAL A 63 -5.14 26.10 64.14
N LEU A 64 -5.29 25.04 63.34
CA LEU A 64 -5.48 23.64 63.81
C LEU A 64 -4.17 22.86 64.03
N ALA A 65 -3.02 23.37 63.58
CA ALA A 65 -1.75 22.67 63.70
C ALA A 65 -1.00 22.96 65.03
N ALA A 66 -1.53 23.85 65.91
CA ALA A 66 -0.89 24.19 67.18
C ALA A 66 -1.48 23.46 68.41
N ALA A 67 -2.49 22.58 68.23
CA ALA A 67 -3.22 21.99 69.38
C ALA A 67 -3.00 20.45 69.56
N THR A 68 -2.12 19.78 68.79
CA THR A 68 -1.95 18.31 68.88
C THR A 68 -0.50 17.86 69.06
N LEU A 69 0.28 18.58 69.88
CA LEU A 69 1.64 18.19 70.23
C LEU A 69 1.78 17.82 71.73
N VAL A 70 0.73 17.23 72.32
CA VAL A 70 0.88 16.49 73.59
C VAL A 70 -0.16 15.36 73.60
N GLY A 71 0.28 14.14 73.53
CA GLY A 71 -0.53 13.02 73.95
C GLY A 71 -0.58 11.84 72.97
N GLY A 72 0.23 10.85 73.23
CA GLY A 72 -0.16 9.46 73.08
C GLY A 72 0.26 8.70 71.84
N SER A 73 1.39 8.07 71.97
CA SER A 73 1.81 6.90 71.21
C SER A 73 0.77 5.78 71.28
N VAL A 74 0.83 4.89 70.24
CA VAL A 74 0.21 3.57 70.09
C VAL A 74 -1.13 3.59 69.36
N VAL A 75 -1.12 3.24 68.08
CA VAL A 75 -1.60 2.05 67.41
C VAL A 75 -1.13 2.10 65.94
N ALA A 76 -0.17 1.27 65.61
CA ALA A 76 0.33 1.10 64.27
C ALA A 76 -0.49 0.01 63.55
N LYS A 77 -0.45 0.13 62.20
CA LYS A 77 -0.66 -0.88 61.19
C LYS A 77 -2.10 -1.25 60.82
N THR A 78 -2.53 -0.66 59.74
CA THR A 78 -2.87 -1.32 58.46
C THR A 78 -3.35 -0.22 57.52
N ALA A 79 -2.43 0.47 56.84
CA ALA A 79 -2.77 1.22 55.64
C ALA A 79 -2.44 0.33 54.44
N LEU A 80 -3.50 -0.13 53.78
CA LEU A 80 -3.43 -0.68 52.46
C LEU A 80 -2.71 0.33 51.54
N HIS A 81 -1.58 -0.10 50.99
CA HIS A 81 -0.83 0.68 50.02
C HIS A 81 -1.61 0.61 48.71
N ASP A 82 -2.38 1.67 48.42
CA ASP A 82 -2.81 1.96 47.06
C ASP A 82 -1.53 2.32 46.27
N PRO A 83 -1.22 1.65 45.16
CA PRO A 83 -0.12 2.07 44.32
C PRO A 83 -0.52 3.46 43.76
N ALA A 84 0.14 4.51 44.28
CA ALA A 84 0.03 5.84 43.72
C ALA A 84 0.35 5.71 42.21
N ALA A 85 -0.62 6.00 41.37
CA ALA A 85 -0.41 6.09 39.94
C ALA A 85 0.73 7.07 39.71
N GLU A 86 1.88 6.58 39.25
CA GLU A 86 3.02 7.42 38.88
C GLU A 86 2.55 8.45 37.84
N ALA A 87 2.71 9.72 38.16
CA ALA A 87 2.41 10.79 37.23
C ALA A 87 3.27 10.61 35.97
N PRO A 88 2.72 10.77 34.76
CA PRO A 88 3.47 10.63 33.54
C PRO A 88 4.67 11.58 33.55
N ILE A 89 5.86 11.02 33.45
CA ILE A 89 7.11 11.77 33.29
C ILE A 89 7.12 12.27 31.84
N PHE A 90 6.73 13.52 31.62
CA PHE A 90 6.89 14.15 30.33
C PHE A 90 8.39 14.27 30.04
N ALA A 91 8.84 13.66 28.92
CA ALA A 91 10.20 13.84 28.46
C ALA A 91 10.45 15.36 28.24
N THR A 92 11.36 15.91 29.02
CA THR A 92 11.84 17.28 28.77
C THR A 92 12.71 17.22 27.52
N VAL A 93 12.32 17.95 26.45
CA VAL A 93 13.00 18.02 25.15
C VAL A 93 14.34 18.77 25.30
N ALA A 94 15.22 18.30 26.15
CA ALA A 94 16.52 18.93 26.36
C ALA A 94 17.58 18.60 25.29
N ASN A 95 17.35 17.57 24.43
CA ASN A 95 18.32 17.08 23.45
C ASN A 95 17.74 16.75 22.08
N ALA A 96 16.62 17.38 21.66
CA ALA A 96 16.22 17.30 20.27
C ALA A 96 17.31 17.94 19.40
N PRO A 97 17.81 17.24 18.35
CA PRO A 97 18.74 17.85 17.42
C PRO A 97 18.08 19.12 16.87
N ARG A 98 18.75 20.27 17.07
CA ARG A 98 18.26 21.54 16.50
C ARG A 98 18.39 21.40 14.99
N ILE A 99 17.27 21.16 14.32
CA ILE A 99 17.19 21.32 12.87
C ILE A 99 17.62 22.78 12.61
N GLY A 100 18.64 22.96 11.77
CA GLY A 100 19.07 24.28 11.34
C GLY A 100 17.90 25.08 10.76
N PRO A 101 18.00 26.39 10.57
CA PRO A 101 16.90 27.18 10.03
C PRO A 101 16.40 26.55 8.75
N LEU A 102 15.09 26.27 8.65
CA LEU A 102 14.45 25.80 7.43
C LEU A 102 14.84 26.75 6.31
N ALA A 103 15.26 26.21 5.17
CA ALA A 103 15.58 27.02 4.01
C ALA A 103 14.36 27.90 3.67
N THR A 104 14.58 29.17 3.45
CA THR A 104 13.50 30.10 3.07
C THR A 104 12.98 29.83 1.66
N SER A 105 13.74 29.08 0.85
CA SER A 105 13.37 28.70 -0.53
C SER A 105 14.12 27.46 -0.97
N TYR A 106 13.41 26.55 -1.64
CA TYR A 106 13.96 25.37 -2.32
C TYR A 106 14.08 25.58 -3.84
N ALA A 107 13.83 26.80 -4.34
CA ALA A 107 13.91 27.13 -5.75
C ALA A 107 15.23 26.73 -6.42
N PRO A 108 16.42 26.83 -5.80
CA PRO A 108 17.67 26.39 -6.43
C PRO A 108 17.69 24.90 -6.77
N ILE A 109 17.16 24.04 -5.89
CA ILE A 109 17.08 22.57 -6.08
C ILE A 109 16.12 22.26 -7.22
N ILE A 110 14.89 22.78 -7.12
CA ILE A 110 13.84 22.56 -8.13
C ILE A 110 14.28 23.07 -9.50
N LYS A 111 14.87 24.27 -9.57
CA LYS A 111 15.38 24.85 -10.84
C LYS A 111 16.46 23.99 -11.49
N GLY A 112 17.28 23.31 -10.70
CA GLY A 112 18.27 22.34 -11.20
C GLY A 112 17.61 21.10 -11.78
N ALA A 113 16.60 20.57 -11.12
CA ALA A 113 15.93 19.31 -11.49
C ALA A 113 14.90 19.46 -12.64
N LEU A 114 14.26 20.62 -12.80
CA LEU A 114 13.24 20.82 -13.85
C LEU A 114 13.72 20.44 -15.26
N PRO A 115 14.92 20.82 -15.73
CA PRO A 115 15.38 20.45 -17.08
C PRO A 115 15.58 18.94 -17.29
N GLU A 116 15.66 18.17 -16.20
CA GLU A 116 15.90 16.72 -16.20
C GLU A 116 14.59 15.91 -16.23
N VAL A 117 13.43 16.58 -16.10
CA VAL A 117 12.09 15.98 -16.21
C VAL A 117 11.47 16.41 -17.54
N VAL A 118 10.77 15.48 -18.18
CA VAL A 118 10.18 15.65 -19.51
C VAL A 118 8.71 15.27 -19.50
N SER A 119 7.96 15.81 -20.45
CA SER A 119 6.59 15.32 -20.75
C SER A 119 6.70 14.13 -21.69
N VAL A 120 5.90 13.10 -21.42
CA VAL A 120 5.77 11.90 -22.26
C VAL A 120 4.35 11.83 -22.80
N MET A 121 4.21 11.88 -24.10
CA MET A 121 2.95 11.75 -24.81
C MET A 121 2.93 10.42 -25.56
N SER A 122 1.95 9.58 -25.25
CA SER A 122 1.71 8.32 -25.94
C SER A 122 0.46 8.42 -26.83
N THR A 123 0.49 7.80 -27.99
CA THR A 123 -0.66 7.68 -28.89
C THR A 123 -1.01 6.22 -29.06
N ILE A 124 -2.24 5.84 -28.73
CA ILE A 124 -2.79 4.50 -28.93
C ILE A 124 -3.76 4.56 -30.11
N VAL A 125 -3.51 3.78 -31.15
CA VAL A 125 -4.43 3.67 -32.32
C VAL A 125 -5.18 2.36 -32.20
N THR A 126 -6.44 2.43 -31.77
CA THR A 126 -7.33 1.27 -31.72
C THR A 126 -8.03 1.10 -33.06
N LYS A 127 -7.69 0.05 -33.81
CA LYS A 127 -8.50 -0.39 -34.96
C LYS A 127 -9.69 -1.18 -34.44
N THR A 128 -10.88 -0.61 -34.57
CA THR A 128 -12.12 -1.29 -34.16
C THR A 128 -12.44 -2.37 -35.20
N ASP A 129 -11.92 -3.59 -35.00
CA ASP A 129 -12.53 -4.77 -35.62
C ASP A 129 -13.88 -5.02 -34.93
N THR A 130 -14.95 -5.02 -35.68
CA THR A 130 -16.35 -5.11 -35.24
C THR A 130 -16.73 -6.44 -34.53
N SER A 131 -15.78 -7.23 -34.07
CA SER A 131 -16.00 -8.52 -33.40
C SER A 131 -15.42 -8.66 -31.99
N ALA A 132 -14.70 -7.66 -31.46
CA ALA A 132 -14.21 -7.70 -30.08
C ALA A 132 -14.65 -6.43 -29.35
N GLN A 133 -15.58 -6.57 -28.39
CA GLN A 133 -15.86 -5.51 -27.44
C GLN A 133 -14.59 -5.21 -26.63
N PRO A 134 -14.18 -3.93 -26.52
CA PRO A 134 -13.11 -3.59 -25.58
C PRO A 134 -13.59 -3.90 -24.17
N SER A 135 -12.74 -4.58 -23.40
CA SER A 135 -13.02 -4.79 -21.99
C SER A 135 -12.85 -3.46 -21.24
N PRO A 136 -13.93 -2.88 -20.67
CA PRO A 136 -13.86 -1.59 -19.97
C PRO A 136 -13.25 -1.67 -18.56
N ASN A 137 -12.54 -2.73 -18.22
CA ASN A 137 -12.20 -3.11 -16.86
C ASN A 137 -10.71 -3.00 -16.51
N ASP A 138 -10.03 -1.93 -16.93
CA ASP A 138 -8.82 -1.54 -16.21
C ASP A 138 -9.20 -0.50 -15.14
N PRO A 139 -9.22 -0.88 -13.85
CA PRO A 139 -9.64 0.00 -12.76
C PRO A 139 -8.78 1.27 -12.64
N LEU A 140 -7.50 1.21 -13.01
CA LEU A 140 -6.59 2.35 -12.95
C LEU A 140 -6.86 3.35 -14.07
N PHE A 141 -7.17 2.87 -15.28
CA PHE A 141 -7.45 3.76 -16.41
C PHE A 141 -8.78 4.49 -16.23
N GLN A 142 -9.85 3.82 -15.76
CA GLN A 142 -11.13 4.43 -15.45
C GLN A 142 -11.04 5.46 -14.31
N GLN A 143 -10.18 5.22 -13.33
CA GLN A 143 -9.97 6.13 -12.22
C GLN A 143 -9.29 7.44 -12.64
N PHE A 144 -8.43 7.42 -13.67
CA PHE A 144 -7.63 8.57 -14.09
C PHE A 144 -8.26 9.37 -15.24
N PHE A 145 -9.05 8.75 -16.14
CA PHE A 145 -9.50 9.40 -17.39
C PHE A 145 -11.02 9.57 -17.52
N GLY A 146 -11.84 9.02 -16.63
CA GLY A 146 -13.26 9.28 -16.51
C GLY A 146 -14.13 8.73 -17.66
N ASP A 147 -15.41 8.55 -17.37
CA ASP A 147 -16.44 7.99 -18.25
C ASP A 147 -16.98 9.07 -19.20
N GLN A 148 -16.33 9.32 -20.34
CA GLN A 148 -16.89 10.09 -21.44
C GLN A 148 -16.93 9.25 -22.71
N ALA A 149 -17.94 8.40 -22.81
CA ALA A 149 -18.28 7.73 -24.06
C ALA A 149 -19.13 8.61 -24.96
N PRO A 150 -18.73 8.91 -26.21
CA PRO A 150 -19.63 9.43 -27.23
C PRO A 150 -20.29 8.28 -27.99
N ASN A 151 -21.62 8.26 -27.97
CA ASN A 151 -22.45 7.39 -28.79
C ASN A 151 -22.36 7.75 -30.28
N ASP A 152 -22.34 6.70 -31.12
CA ASP A 152 -22.62 6.68 -32.57
C ASP A 152 -21.66 7.46 -33.50
N ARG A 153 -20.70 6.71 -34.11
CA ARG A 153 -20.24 6.96 -35.50
C ARG A 153 -19.49 5.74 -36.07
N ALA A 154 -19.51 5.63 -37.42
CA ALA A 154 -18.83 4.64 -38.26
C ALA A 154 -17.35 4.40 -37.89
N PRO A 155 -16.71 3.29 -38.33
CA PRO A 155 -15.36 2.92 -37.92
C PRO A 155 -14.35 4.03 -38.28
N GLN A 156 -14.06 4.85 -37.31
CA GLN A 156 -12.94 5.81 -37.32
C GLN A 156 -11.84 5.23 -36.44
N GLU A 157 -10.61 5.30 -36.91
CA GLU A 157 -9.44 5.08 -36.06
C GLU A 157 -9.57 6.01 -34.84
N GLN A 158 -9.89 5.44 -33.68
CA GLN A 158 -9.87 6.19 -32.43
C GLN A 158 -8.40 6.31 -32.01
N ARG A 159 -7.93 7.54 -31.93
CA ARG A 159 -6.63 7.87 -31.36
C ARG A 159 -6.83 8.36 -29.94
N GLU A 160 -6.42 7.58 -28.99
CA GLU A 160 -6.34 7.97 -27.59
C GLU A 160 -4.95 8.51 -27.29
N GLN A 161 -4.87 9.64 -26.58
CA GLN A 161 -3.61 10.23 -26.17
C GLN A 161 -3.45 10.05 -24.67
N GLY A 162 -2.38 9.32 -24.27
CA GLY A 162 -1.90 9.27 -22.91
C GLY A 162 -0.92 10.41 -22.65
N LEU A 163 -0.93 10.93 -21.43
CA LEU A 163 0.00 11.97 -20.99
C LEU A 163 0.61 11.57 -19.65
N GLY A 164 1.92 11.63 -19.56
CA GLY A 164 2.70 11.39 -18.36
C GLY A 164 3.99 12.20 -18.36
N SER A 165 4.86 11.86 -17.45
CA SER A 165 6.19 12.44 -17.32
C SER A 165 7.28 11.39 -17.49
N GLY A 166 8.52 11.85 -17.66
CA GLY A 166 9.71 11.00 -17.65
C GLY A 166 10.87 11.71 -17.00
N VAL A 167 11.90 10.97 -16.62
CA VAL A 167 13.13 11.48 -16.02
C VAL A 167 14.30 11.12 -16.93
N ILE A 168 15.05 12.11 -17.38
CA ILE A 168 16.30 11.89 -18.14
C ILE A 168 17.36 11.36 -17.17
N ILE A 169 17.82 10.13 -17.39
CA ILE A 169 18.81 9.44 -16.56
C ILE A 169 20.16 9.26 -17.24
N GLY A 170 20.21 9.55 -18.54
CA GLY A 170 21.43 9.48 -19.33
C GLY A 170 21.56 10.69 -20.28
N SER A 171 22.72 11.34 -20.29
CA SER A 171 22.99 12.49 -21.17
C SER A 171 22.91 12.17 -22.67
N ASN A 172 22.89 10.89 -23.02
CA ASN A 172 22.69 10.33 -24.33
C ASN A 172 21.24 9.99 -24.67
N GLY A 173 20.24 10.43 -23.83
CA GLY A 173 18.83 10.35 -24.16
C GLY A 173 18.09 9.14 -23.62
N TYR A 174 18.59 8.45 -22.59
CA TYR A 174 17.82 7.47 -21.84
C TYR A 174 16.89 8.16 -20.85
N ILE A 175 15.64 7.70 -20.80
CA ILE A 175 14.58 8.27 -19.97
C ILE A 175 13.86 7.13 -19.25
N LEU A 176 13.63 7.29 -17.95
CA LEU A 176 12.73 6.45 -17.16
C LEU A 176 11.34 7.06 -17.15
N THR A 177 10.32 6.21 -17.28
CA THR A 177 8.90 6.56 -17.10
C THR A 177 8.14 5.35 -16.54
N ASN A 178 6.84 5.47 -16.33
CA ASN A 178 6.00 4.32 -15.97
C ASN A 178 5.60 3.50 -17.21
N ASN A 179 5.40 2.19 -16.99
CA ASN A 179 4.89 1.32 -18.05
C ASN A 179 3.50 1.73 -18.50
N HIS A 180 2.58 2.05 -17.56
CA HIS A 180 1.21 2.45 -17.89
C HIS A 180 1.13 3.72 -18.75
N VAL A 181 2.15 4.60 -18.72
CA VAL A 181 2.22 5.81 -19.56
C VAL A 181 2.41 5.45 -21.04
N VAL A 182 3.06 4.34 -21.33
CA VAL A 182 3.43 3.92 -22.70
C VAL A 182 2.84 2.58 -23.11
N ASP A 183 1.99 1.99 -22.28
CA ASP A 183 1.39 0.69 -22.58
C ASP A 183 0.41 0.78 -23.75
N GLY A 184 0.53 -0.17 -24.71
CA GLY A 184 -0.25 -0.16 -25.95
C GLY A 184 0.06 1.00 -26.91
N ALA A 185 1.02 1.87 -26.63
CA ALA A 185 1.36 3.00 -27.47
C ALA A 185 1.90 2.56 -28.83
N THR A 186 1.36 3.16 -29.90
CA THR A 186 1.89 3.02 -31.28
C THR A 186 3.00 4.04 -31.55
N ASP A 187 2.89 5.22 -30.93
CA ASP A 187 3.87 6.30 -31.01
C ASP A 187 4.09 6.91 -29.64
N VAL A 188 5.33 7.23 -29.31
CA VAL A 188 5.71 7.93 -28.09
C VAL A 188 6.54 9.15 -28.45
N LYS A 189 6.16 10.30 -27.90
CA LYS A 189 6.88 11.58 -28.05
C LYS A 189 7.30 12.09 -26.70
N VAL A 190 8.43 12.78 -26.67
CA VAL A 190 9.01 13.39 -25.48
C VAL A 190 9.26 14.86 -25.72
N ASP A 191 8.66 15.70 -24.88
CA ASP A 191 8.89 17.15 -24.89
C ASP A 191 9.84 17.53 -23.76
N LEU A 192 10.95 18.15 -24.12
CA LEU A 192 11.91 18.67 -23.16
C LEU A 192 11.45 20.03 -22.58
N ASN A 193 12.00 20.39 -21.44
CA ASN A 193 11.72 21.69 -20.80
C ASN A 193 12.03 22.89 -21.70
N ASP A 194 13.00 22.78 -22.62
CA ASP A 194 13.38 23.79 -23.58
C ASP A 194 12.52 23.81 -24.86
N LYS A 195 11.42 23.05 -24.88
CA LYS A 195 10.43 22.94 -25.97
C LYS A 195 10.91 22.19 -27.20
N ARG A 196 12.02 21.46 -27.13
CA ARG A 196 12.38 20.49 -28.17
C ARG A 196 11.53 19.24 -28.01
N GLU A 197 10.95 18.77 -29.11
CA GLU A 197 10.16 17.54 -29.23
C GLU A 197 11.01 16.47 -29.92
N PHE A 198 10.94 15.23 -29.40
CA PHE A 198 11.63 14.06 -29.96
C PHE A 198 10.69 12.89 -30.06
N GLU A 199 10.82 12.11 -31.13
CA GLU A 199 10.27 10.74 -31.15
C GLU A 199 11.09 9.87 -30.20
N ALA A 200 10.38 9.06 -29.38
CA ALA A 200 11.00 8.19 -28.41
C ALA A 200 10.81 6.71 -28.80
N HIS A 201 11.88 5.97 -28.69
CA HIS A 201 11.87 4.51 -28.82
C HIS A 201 11.68 3.87 -27.45
N ILE A 202 10.74 2.93 -27.32
CA ILE A 202 10.62 2.07 -26.13
C ILE A 202 11.73 1.03 -26.21
N VAL A 203 12.74 1.13 -25.31
CA VAL A 203 13.85 0.18 -25.20
C VAL A 203 13.33 -1.13 -24.61
N GLY A 204 12.47 -1.03 -23.60
CA GLY A 204 11.77 -2.15 -23.00
C GLY A 204 10.84 -1.66 -21.88
N ARG A 205 10.00 -2.60 -21.42
CA ARG A 205 8.96 -2.36 -20.42
C ARG A 205 8.91 -3.48 -19.41
N ASP A 206 8.55 -3.14 -18.20
CA ASP A 206 8.26 -4.09 -17.14
C ASP A 206 6.91 -3.78 -16.49
N PRO A 207 5.82 -4.40 -16.95
CA PRO A 207 4.50 -4.21 -16.38
C PRO A 207 4.41 -4.59 -14.89
N LYS A 208 5.26 -5.51 -14.43
CA LYS A 208 5.20 -6.02 -13.04
C LYS A 208 5.74 -5.04 -11.99
N THR A 209 6.50 -4.03 -12.39
CA THR A 209 6.98 -2.95 -11.53
C THR A 209 6.56 -1.57 -12.01
N ASP A 210 5.75 -1.51 -13.08
CA ASP A 210 5.31 -0.28 -13.73
C ASP A 210 6.47 0.63 -14.18
N ILE A 211 7.57 0.08 -14.71
CA ILE A 211 8.71 0.83 -15.24
C ILE A 211 8.84 0.61 -16.75
N ALA A 212 9.13 1.69 -17.47
CA ALA A 212 9.54 1.67 -18.87
C ALA A 212 10.80 2.50 -19.11
N VAL A 213 11.61 2.06 -20.06
CA VAL A 213 12.82 2.76 -20.50
C VAL A 213 12.63 3.25 -21.92
N LEU A 214 12.76 4.55 -22.10
CA LEU A 214 12.69 5.20 -23.41
C LEU A 214 14.08 5.67 -23.87
N LYS A 215 14.22 5.82 -25.17
CA LYS A 215 15.42 6.36 -25.82
C LYS A 215 15.04 7.40 -26.86
N ILE A 216 15.55 8.61 -26.71
CA ILE A 216 15.47 9.69 -27.73
C ILE A 216 16.82 9.89 -28.41
N ASN A 217 16.81 10.34 -29.63
CA ASN A 217 18.04 10.64 -30.40
C ASN A 217 18.53 12.07 -30.11
N ALA A 218 19.10 12.25 -28.92
CA ALA A 218 19.66 13.51 -28.47
C ALA A 218 20.87 13.25 -27.56
N ASP A 219 21.85 14.16 -27.62
CA ASP A 219 23.06 14.12 -26.82
C ASP A 219 23.20 15.37 -25.95
N HIS A 220 24.07 15.29 -24.96
CA HIS A 220 24.37 16.39 -24.04
C HIS A 220 23.15 16.91 -23.28
N LEU A 221 22.21 16.00 -22.98
CA LEU A 221 21.04 16.30 -22.17
C LEU A 221 21.41 16.43 -20.69
N PRO A 222 20.72 17.30 -19.94
CA PRO A 222 20.80 17.26 -18.48
C PRO A 222 20.25 15.94 -18.00
N ALA A 223 21.00 15.22 -17.17
CA ALA A 223 20.58 13.91 -16.63
C ALA A 223 20.56 13.94 -15.11
N MET A 224 19.46 13.48 -14.54
CA MET A 224 19.23 13.47 -13.10
C MET A 224 20.13 12.45 -12.41
N PHE A 225 20.76 12.87 -11.33
CA PHE A 225 21.57 11.98 -10.52
C PHE A 225 20.68 11.02 -9.74
N MET A 226 20.85 9.71 -9.95
CA MET A 226 20.14 8.68 -9.23
C MET A 226 20.74 8.50 -7.84
N GLY A 227 19.99 8.88 -6.81
CA GLY A 227 20.34 8.71 -5.41
C GLY A 227 20.25 7.25 -4.95
N ASP A 228 20.07 7.06 -3.65
CA ASP A 228 19.94 5.76 -3.01
C ASP A 228 18.66 5.73 -2.16
N SER A 229 17.62 5.09 -2.69
CA SER A 229 16.31 5.00 -2.03
C SER A 229 16.31 4.17 -0.75
N SER A 230 17.32 3.32 -0.51
CA SER A 230 17.43 2.56 0.74
C SER A 230 17.77 3.45 1.95
N LYS A 231 18.27 4.67 1.70
CA LYS A 231 18.56 5.67 2.73
C LYS A 231 17.39 6.58 3.07
N ALA A 232 16.31 6.52 2.28
CA ALA A 232 15.13 7.34 2.53
C ALA A 232 14.48 6.99 3.88
N GLN A 233 14.20 8.00 4.69
CA GLN A 233 13.62 7.85 6.02
C GLN A 233 12.31 8.62 6.12
N VAL A 234 11.38 8.11 6.93
CA VAL A 234 10.13 8.83 7.23
C VAL A 234 10.45 10.18 7.85
N GLY A 235 9.89 11.24 7.26
CA GLY A 235 10.15 12.63 7.63
C GLY A 235 11.15 13.35 6.73
N ASP A 236 11.85 12.66 5.83
CA ASP A 236 12.73 13.31 4.84
C ASP A 236 11.90 14.18 3.89
N LEU A 237 12.40 15.39 3.63
CA LEU A 237 11.78 16.31 2.69
C LEU A 237 11.95 15.81 1.26
N VAL A 238 10.85 15.82 0.50
CA VAL A 238 10.84 15.39 -0.91
C VAL A 238 10.06 16.34 -1.80
N PHE A 239 10.41 16.34 -3.10
CA PHE A 239 9.71 17.08 -4.14
C PHE A 239 9.29 16.12 -5.24
N ALA A 240 7.99 16.12 -5.58
CA ALA A 240 7.48 15.41 -6.74
C ALA A 240 7.43 16.39 -7.92
N ILE A 241 8.08 16.02 -9.04
CA ILE A 241 8.20 16.83 -10.25
C ILE A 241 7.60 16.05 -11.41
N GLY A 242 6.78 16.73 -12.22
CA GLY A 242 6.17 16.18 -13.42
C GLY A 242 5.50 17.28 -14.24
N ASP A 243 4.76 16.88 -15.28
CA ASP A 243 3.96 17.77 -16.13
C ASP A 243 2.47 17.39 -16.06
N PRO A 244 1.78 17.73 -14.95
CA PRO A 244 0.39 17.38 -14.79
C PRO A 244 -0.47 18.09 -15.84
N PHE A 245 -1.31 17.32 -16.53
CA PHE A 245 -2.25 17.82 -17.56
C PHE A 245 -1.60 18.51 -18.77
N GLY A 246 -0.27 18.39 -18.97
CA GLY A 246 0.42 19.05 -20.10
C GLY A 246 0.42 20.58 -20.03
N VAL A 247 0.16 21.16 -18.86
CA VAL A 247 0.10 22.63 -18.69
C VAL A 247 1.45 23.24 -18.36
N GLY A 248 2.49 22.41 -18.27
CA GLY A 248 3.86 22.76 -17.93
C GLY A 248 4.34 22.13 -16.63
N GLN A 249 5.65 21.98 -16.52
CA GLN A 249 6.29 21.31 -15.39
C GLN A 249 5.89 21.93 -14.05
N THR A 250 5.55 21.07 -13.11
CA THR A 250 5.10 21.43 -11.78
C THR A 250 5.94 20.68 -10.75
N ALA A 251 6.30 21.36 -9.67
CA ALA A 251 6.94 20.77 -8.51
C ALA A 251 6.05 20.92 -7.29
N THR A 252 5.79 19.83 -6.60
CA THR A 252 5.08 19.80 -5.32
C THR A 252 6.02 19.36 -4.22
N MET A 253 5.72 19.68 -2.96
CA MET A 253 6.59 19.40 -1.81
C MET A 253 5.81 18.63 -0.75
N GLY A 254 6.48 17.69 -0.12
CA GLY A 254 6.01 16.91 1.01
C GLY A 254 7.16 16.23 1.73
N ILE A 255 6.84 15.14 2.42
CA ILE A 255 7.81 14.29 3.10
C ILE A 255 7.65 12.84 2.68
N VAL A 256 8.65 12.03 2.97
CA VAL A 256 8.49 10.58 2.98
C VAL A 256 7.56 10.23 4.15
N SER A 257 6.36 9.77 3.84
CA SER A 257 5.36 9.39 4.86
C SER A 257 5.53 7.96 5.33
N ALA A 258 6.01 7.06 4.45
CA ALA A 258 6.39 5.68 4.76
C ALA A 258 7.33 5.14 3.68
N THR A 259 8.04 4.06 3.99
CA THR A 259 8.81 3.25 3.04
C THR A 259 8.33 1.80 3.07
N GLY A 260 8.61 1.04 2.01
CA GLY A 260 8.26 -0.38 1.96
C GLY A 260 6.76 -0.66 1.88
N ARG A 261 5.96 0.26 1.32
CA ARG A 261 4.53 0.02 1.12
C ARG A 261 4.31 -1.05 0.07
N ALA A 262 3.60 -2.10 0.46
CA ALA A 262 3.29 -3.25 -0.38
C ALA A 262 1.90 -3.82 -0.04
N ASN A 263 1.44 -4.81 -0.79
CA ASN A 263 0.12 -5.45 -0.66
C ASN A 263 -1.03 -4.45 -0.86
N LEU A 264 -0.81 -3.45 -1.73
CA LEU A 264 -1.82 -2.46 -2.11
C LEU A 264 -2.65 -2.92 -3.32
N GLY A 265 -2.14 -3.93 -4.07
CA GLY A 265 -2.77 -4.45 -5.28
C GLY A 265 -2.64 -3.51 -6.47
N ILE A 266 -1.61 -2.66 -6.48
CA ILE A 266 -1.31 -1.74 -7.57
C ILE A 266 -0.42 -2.45 -8.59
N GLU A 267 0.66 -3.13 -8.11
CA GLU A 267 1.63 -3.84 -8.93
C GLU A 267 2.01 -5.21 -8.34
N ASP A 268 2.59 -6.09 -9.17
CA ASP A 268 3.05 -7.41 -8.71
C ASP A 268 4.22 -7.32 -7.71
N TYR A 269 5.13 -6.35 -7.92
CA TYR A 269 6.32 -6.13 -7.09
C TYR A 269 6.31 -4.75 -6.45
N GLU A 270 5.57 -4.63 -5.38
CA GLU A 270 5.39 -3.39 -4.62
C GLU A 270 6.46 -3.24 -3.53
N ASN A 271 7.05 -2.04 -3.48
CA ASN A 271 7.95 -1.58 -2.40
C ASN A 271 7.93 -0.04 -2.32
N PHE A 272 6.75 0.57 -2.45
CA PHE A 272 6.62 2.00 -2.70
C PHE A 272 7.15 2.87 -1.56
N ILE A 273 7.70 4.02 -1.94
CA ILE A 273 7.85 5.18 -1.09
C ILE A 273 6.50 5.90 -1.07
N GLN A 274 5.90 6.05 0.12
CA GLN A 274 4.70 6.86 0.31
C GLN A 274 5.09 8.31 0.63
N THR A 275 4.41 9.26 0.01
CA THR A 275 4.59 10.70 0.25
C THR A 275 3.26 11.44 0.31
N ASP A 276 3.21 12.55 1.04
CA ASP A 276 2.11 13.51 1.03
C ASP A 276 2.35 14.68 0.04
N ALA A 277 3.50 14.70 -0.65
CA ALA A 277 3.70 15.58 -1.80
C ALA A 277 2.58 15.35 -2.82
N PRO A 278 1.83 16.39 -3.24
CA PRO A 278 0.74 16.22 -4.18
C PRO A 278 1.17 15.60 -5.51
N ILE A 279 0.73 14.36 -5.75
CA ILE A 279 0.82 13.66 -7.03
C ILE A 279 -0.56 13.69 -7.68
N ASN A 280 -0.64 14.04 -8.95
CA ASN A 280 -1.85 14.11 -9.74
C ASN A 280 -1.61 13.48 -11.12
N PRO A 281 -2.67 13.17 -11.91
CA PRO A 281 -2.53 12.68 -13.28
C PRO A 281 -1.57 13.54 -14.11
N GLY A 282 -0.62 12.91 -14.79
CA GLY A 282 0.48 13.54 -15.53
C GLY A 282 1.80 13.64 -14.76
N ASN A 283 1.82 13.55 -13.42
CA ASN A 283 3.05 13.38 -12.65
C ASN A 283 3.64 11.96 -12.74
N SER A 284 2.83 10.97 -13.13
CA SER A 284 3.26 9.58 -13.30
C SER A 284 4.43 9.48 -14.26
N GLY A 285 5.47 8.74 -13.91
CA GLY A 285 6.75 8.66 -14.63
C GLY A 285 7.73 9.79 -14.30
N GLY A 286 7.30 10.83 -13.59
CA GLY A 286 8.13 11.95 -13.15
C GLY A 286 8.97 11.63 -11.92
N ALA A 287 9.78 12.60 -11.49
CA ALA A 287 10.76 12.43 -10.42
C ALA A 287 10.16 12.64 -9.03
N LEU A 288 10.54 11.79 -8.07
CA LEU A 288 10.55 12.10 -6.65
C LEU A 288 12.01 12.33 -6.24
N ILE A 289 12.36 13.56 -5.86
CA ILE A 289 13.71 13.93 -5.45
C ILE A 289 13.80 14.29 -3.98
N ASN A 290 14.97 14.09 -3.39
CA ASN A 290 15.26 14.49 -2.02
C ASN A 290 15.70 15.98 -1.93
N ALA A 291 16.00 16.44 -0.71
CA ALA A 291 16.47 17.81 -0.47
C ALA A 291 17.87 18.14 -1.04
N GLN A 292 18.59 17.15 -1.56
CA GLN A 292 19.86 17.31 -2.27
C GLN A 292 19.67 17.42 -3.80
N GLY A 293 18.44 17.20 -4.30
CA GLY A 293 18.12 17.16 -5.71
C GLY A 293 18.39 15.78 -6.36
N GLU A 294 18.61 14.74 -5.57
CA GLU A 294 18.87 13.40 -6.07
C GLU A 294 17.54 12.66 -6.28
N LEU A 295 17.43 11.91 -7.37
CA LEU A 295 16.29 11.05 -7.67
C LEU A 295 16.23 9.88 -6.69
N ILE A 296 15.17 9.80 -5.91
CA ILE A 296 14.94 8.70 -4.96
C ILE A 296 13.74 7.82 -5.33
N GLY A 297 12.91 8.25 -6.29
CA GLY A 297 11.79 7.45 -6.78
C GLY A 297 11.19 7.98 -8.07
N ILE A 298 10.40 7.14 -8.73
CA ILE A 298 9.57 7.48 -9.89
C ILE A 298 8.12 7.57 -9.42
N ASN A 299 7.47 8.73 -9.57
CA ASN A 299 6.07 8.91 -9.21
C ASN A 299 5.20 7.96 -10.02
N THR A 300 4.26 7.24 -9.38
CA THR A 300 3.43 6.27 -10.12
C THR A 300 1.94 6.42 -9.82
N ALA A 301 1.51 6.29 -8.59
CA ALA A 301 0.10 6.16 -8.24
C ALA A 301 -0.31 7.05 -7.06
N ILE A 302 -1.64 7.22 -6.89
CA ILE A 302 -2.26 7.80 -5.69
C ILE A 302 -3.32 6.86 -5.16
N LEU A 303 -3.51 6.83 -3.85
CA LEU A 303 -4.70 6.24 -3.25
C LEU A 303 -5.75 7.35 -3.12
N SER A 304 -6.81 7.27 -3.93
CA SER A 304 -7.84 8.31 -4.01
C SER A 304 -9.21 7.73 -4.28
N HIS A 305 -10.23 8.25 -3.58
CA HIS A 305 -11.65 7.93 -3.84
C HIS A 305 -12.31 8.90 -4.84
N SER A 306 -11.65 10.01 -5.16
CA SER A 306 -12.18 11.08 -6.00
C SER A 306 -11.36 11.37 -7.27
N GLY A 307 -10.28 10.58 -7.52
CA GLY A 307 -9.38 10.76 -8.66
C GLY A 307 -8.32 11.87 -8.48
N GLY A 308 -8.38 12.69 -7.42
CA GLY A 308 -7.38 13.71 -7.10
C GLY A 308 -6.56 13.35 -5.86
N ASN A 309 -5.44 14.04 -5.64
CA ASN A 309 -4.59 13.84 -4.48
C ASN A 309 -5.34 14.04 -3.15
N GLN A 310 -5.20 13.09 -2.22
CA GLN A 310 -5.75 13.11 -0.86
C GLN A 310 -4.65 13.01 0.22
N GLY A 311 -3.41 13.36 -0.12
CA GLY A 311 -2.26 13.27 0.79
C GLY A 311 -1.63 11.87 0.85
N ILE A 312 -1.96 10.97 -0.10
CA ILE A 312 -1.36 9.64 -0.20
C ILE A 312 -0.95 9.42 -1.65
N GLY A 313 0.34 9.64 -1.90
CA GLY A 313 0.99 9.38 -3.17
C GLY A 313 2.05 8.29 -3.01
N PHE A 314 2.35 7.58 -4.10
CA PHE A 314 3.32 6.51 -4.17
C PHE A 314 4.34 6.75 -5.26
N ALA A 315 5.59 6.39 -4.96
CA ALA A 315 6.68 6.38 -5.92
C ALA A 315 7.42 5.05 -5.87
N ILE A 316 7.83 4.53 -7.03
CA ILE A 316 8.67 3.35 -7.17
C ILE A 316 10.09 3.74 -6.74
N PRO A 317 10.72 3.02 -5.78
CA PRO A 317 12.07 3.35 -5.32
C PRO A 317 13.09 3.33 -6.46
N ILE A 318 14.00 4.31 -6.48
CA ILE A 318 14.98 4.41 -7.58
C ILE A 318 15.92 3.23 -7.66
N ASN A 319 16.24 2.55 -6.54
CA ASN A 319 17.09 1.36 -6.59
C ASN A 319 16.39 0.22 -7.34
N GLN A 320 15.07 0.03 -7.16
CA GLN A 320 14.26 -0.93 -7.91
C GLN A 320 14.17 -0.53 -9.39
N ALA A 321 13.85 0.74 -9.69
CA ALA A 321 13.79 1.23 -11.07
C ALA A 321 15.13 1.13 -11.81
N ARG A 322 16.25 1.35 -11.11
CA ARG A 322 17.61 1.18 -11.65
C ARG A 322 17.88 -0.27 -12.03
N HIS A 323 17.57 -1.22 -11.16
CA HIS A 323 17.74 -2.65 -11.43
C HIS A 323 16.95 -3.08 -12.67
N VAL A 324 15.67 -2.69 -12.75
CA VAL A 324 14.80 -2.95 -13.90
C VAL A 324 15.38 -2.32 -15.19
N MET A 325 15.84 -1.07 -15.12
CA MET A 325 16.44 -0.38 -16.25
C MET A 325 17.71 -1.08 -16.75
N GLU A 326 18.60 -1.49 -15.84
CA GLU A 326 19.86 -2.17 -16.19
C GLU A 326 19.56 -3.49 -16.93
N GLU A 327 18.59 -4.28 -16.47
CA GLU A 327 18.12 -5.50 -17.13
C GLU A 327 17.53 -5.20 -18.52
N ILE A 328 16.67 -4.20 -18.64
CA ILE A 328 16.04 -3.80 -19.89
C ILE A 328 17.10 -3.33 -20.91
N VAL A 329 18.07 -2.51 -20.50
CA VAL A 329 19.13 -2.01 -21.40
C VAL A 329 20.06 -3.13 -21.86
N GLN A 330 20.32 -4.13 -21.00
CA GLN A 330 21.22 -5.25 -21.32
C GLN A 330 20.54 -6.33 -22.18
N SER A 331 19.29 -6.67 -21.90
CA SER A 331 18.62 -7.84 -22.47
C SER A 331 17.28 -7.55 -23.16
N GLY A 332 16.78 -6.32 -23.06
CA GLY A 332 15.47 -5.92 -23.61
C GLY A 332 14.28 -6.27 -22.72
N HIS A 333 14.46 -7.07 -21.68
CA HIS A 333 13.43 -7.51 -20.75
C HIS A 333 13.99 -7.80 -19.37
N VAL A 334 13.12 -7.91 -18.37
CA VAL A 334 13.51 -8.22 -16.99
C VAL A 334 13.40 -9.72 -16.73
N THR A 335 14.49 -10.31 -16.25
CA THR A 335 14.54 -11.72 -15.83
C THR A 335 14.46 -11.80 -14.31
N ARG A 336 13.55 -12.63 -13.79
CA ARG A 336 13.32 -12.71 -12.35
C ARG A 336 13.74 -14.04 -11.77
N GLY A 337 14.39 -13.97 -10.61
CA GLY A 337 14.62 -15.14 -9.79
C GLY A 337 13.28 -15.74 -9.33
N TRP A 338 13.19 -17.05 -9.31
CA TRP A 338 12.02 -17.80 -8.88
C TRP A 338 12.40 -18.84 -7.85
N LEU A 339 11.65 -18.87 -6.73
CA LEU A 339 11.84 -19.85 -5.66
C LEU A 339 10.86 -21.02 -5.80
N GLY A 340 9.64 -20.78 -6.28
CA GLY A 340 8.59 -21.79 -6.44
C GLY A 340 7.97 -22.22 -5.13
N ALA A 341 7.73 -21.27 -4.25
CA ALA A 341 7.00 -21.42 -3.01
C ALA A 341 5.88 -20.38 -2.94
N THR A 342 4.74 -20.78 -2.41
CA THR A 342 3.69 -19.83 -1.99
C THR A 342 4.02 -19.34 -0.60
N ILE A 343 3.95 -18.04 -0.42
CA ILE A 343 4.40 -17.36 0.81
C ILE A 343 3.32 -16.45 1.37
N GLN A 344 3.30 -16.27 2.68
CA GLN A 344 2.38 -15.35 3.35
C GLN A 344 3.01 -14.71 4.59
N ASP A 345 2.51 -13.52 4.96
CA ASP A 345 2.96 -12.81 6.13
C ASP A 345 2.56 -13.54 7.42
N VAL A 346 3.46 -13.55 8.40
CA VAL A 346 3.19 -14.13 9.72
C VAL A 346 2.44 -13.10 10.56
N THR A 347 1.12 -13.30 10.71
CA THR A 347 0.29 -12.52 11.63
C THR A 347 0.53 -12.94 13.09
N PRO A 348 0.13 -12.15 14.11
CA PRO A 348 0.23 -12.56 15.53
C PRO A 348 -0.43 -13.90 15.82
N ALA A 349 -1.58 -14.19 15.23
CA ALA A 349 -2.30 -15.45 15.37
C ALA A 349 -1.51 -16.62 14.73
N LEU A 350 -0.96 -16.41 13.52
CA LEU A 350 -0.10 -17.41 12.88
C LEU A 350 1.20 -17.65 13.66
N ALA A 351 1.80 -16.61 14.24
CA ALA A 351 2.99 -16.74 15.08
C ALA A 351 2.74 -17.69 16.27
N GLN A 352 1.59 -17.57 16.92
CA GLN A 352 1.19 -18.51 18.00
C GLN A 352 1.07 -19.95 17.48
N GLY A 353 0.42 -20.14 16.32
CA GLY A 353 0.27 -21.45 15.69
C GLY A 353 1.59 -22.08 15.28
N PHE A 354 2.57 -21.28 14.83
CA PHE A 354 3.93 -21.73 14.50
C PHE A 354 4.89 -21.81 15.70
N GLY A 355 4.43 -21.46 16.91
CA GLY A 355 5.27 -21.45 18.12
C GLY A 355 6.37 -20.40 18.08
N LEU A 356 6.11 -19.25 17.47
CA LEU A 356 7.02 -18.09 17.42
C LEU A 356 6.71 -17.13 18.56
N ASP A 357 7.74 -16.52 19.13
CA ASP A 357 7.60 -15.51 20.21
C ASP A 357 7.06 -14.18 19.68
N LYS A 358 7.21 -13.92 18.37
CA LYS A 358 6.81 -12.68 17.68
C LYS A 358 6.26 -12.99 16.30
N ALA A 359 5.41 -12.10 15.79
CA ALA A 359 4.98 -12.10 14.41
C ALA A 359 6.11 -11.53 13.53
N GLU A 360 7.04 -12.40 13.11
CA GLU A 360 8.20 -12.04 12.28
C GLU A 360 8.46 -13.13 11.22
N GLY A 361 9.06 -12.71 10.10
CA GLY A 361 9.36 -13.59 8.99
C GLY A 361 8.16 -13.86 8.07
N VAL A 362 8.34 -14.82 7.18
CA VAL A 362 7.40 -15.17 6.11
C VAL A 362 7.16 -16.67 6.10
N ALA A 363 5.90 -17.07 6.24
CA ALA A 363 5.52 -18.48 6.23
C ALA A 363 5.45 -19.02 4.78
N ILE A 364 5.98 -20.21 4.58
CA ILE A 364 5.82 -20.98 3.36
C ILE A 364 4.55 -21.81 3.50
N SER A 365 3.53 -21.50 2.71
CA SER A 365 2.25 -22.20 2.75
C SER A 365 2.21 -23.36 1.77
N ASP A 366 2.95 -23.27 0.65
CA ASP A 366 3.07 -24.34 -0.33
C ASP A 366 4.41 -24.32 -1.04
N VAL A 367 4.82 -25.48 -1.60
CA VAL A 367 6.06 -25.66 -2.36
C VAL A 367 5.79 -26.42 -3.64
N ALA A 368 5.98 -25.74 -4.77
CA ALA A 368 5.76 -26.34 -6.09
C ALA A 368 6.68 -27.54 -6.31
N PRO A 369 6.16 -28.69 -6.77
CA PRO A 369 6.98 -29.88 -7.05
C PRO A 369 8.09 -29.58 -8.06
N GLY A 370 9.32 -30.05 -7.78
CA GLY A 370 10.48 -29.83 -8.64
C GLY A 370 11.04 -28.41 -8.66
N SER A 371 10.46 -27.49 -7.90
CA SER A 371 10.92 -26.10 -7.78
C SER A 371 12.27 -25.99 -7.07
N PRO A 372 12.96 -24.84 -7.19
CA PRO A 372 14.13 -24.51 -6.38
C PRO A 372 13.90 -24.66 -4.88
N ALA A 373 12.71 -24.26 -4.37
CA ALA A 373 12.33 -24.44 -2.97
C ALA A 373 12.28 -25.92 -2.58
N ALA A 374 11.64 -26.77 -3.40
CA ALA A 374 11.59 -28.22 -3.17
C ALA A 374 12.97 -28.84 -3.18
N GLN A 375 13.83 -28.46 -4.14
CA GLN A 375 15.21 -28.96 -4.26
C GLN A 375 16.08 -28.52 -3.08
N ALA A 376 15.85 -27.32 -2.54
CA ALA A 376 16.53 -26.82 -1.35
C ALA A 376 16.03 -27.46 -0.05
N GLY A 377 14.92 -28.23 -0.10
CA GLY A 377 14.33 -28.88 1.07
C GLY A 377 13.44 -27.98 1.92
N LEU A 378 12.97 -26.87 1.37
CA LEU A 378 11.89 -26.07 1.97
C LEU A 378 10.59 -26.87 2.00
N LYS A 379 9.77 -26.65 3.00
CA LYS A 379 8.51 -27.37 3.22
C LYS A 379 7.40 -26.40 3.62
N PRO A 380 6.13 -26.75 3.33
CA PRO A 380 5.01 -26.06 3.96
C PRO A 380 5.15 -26.05 5.49
N GLY A 381 4.83 -24.94 6.13
CA GLY A 381 5.00 -24.70 7.57
C GLY A 381 6.39 -24.17 7.97
N ASP A 382 7.34 -24.03 7.05
CA ASP A 382 8.58 -23.30 7.31
C ASP A 382 8.30 -21.79 7.41
N VAL A 383 9.02 -21.10 8.30
CA VAL A 383 9.01 -19.63 8.37
C VAL A 383 10.39 -19.10 8.03
N VAL A 384 10.51 -18.35 6.95
CA VAL A 384 11.74 -17.69 6.52
C VAL A 384 11.97 -16.46 7.39
N LEU A 385 13.01 -16.45 8.21
CA LEU A 385 13.35 -15.37 9.13
C LEU A 385 14.31 -14.36 8.50
N SER A 386 15.27 -14.86 7.70
CA SER A 386 16.26 -14.01 7.03
C SER A 386 16.64 -14.56 5.66
N MET A 387 17.09 -13.67 4.77
CA MET A 387 17.67 -13.98 3.46
C MET A 387 19.00 -13.24 3.31
N LYS A 388 20.05 -13.94 2.92
CA LYS A 388 21.43 -13.42 2.82
C LYS A 388 21.92 -12.72 4.12
N GLY A 389 21.45 -13.20 5.28
CA GLY A 389 21.80 -12.65 6.60
C GLY A 389 20.98 -11.44 7.05
N GLU A 390 20.11 -10.91 6.20
CA GLU A 390 19.23 -9.79 6.54
C GLU A 390 17.83 -10.29 6.90
N PRO A 391 17.18 -9.78 7.97
CA PRO A 391 15.81 -10.14 8.31
C PRO A 391 14.84 -9.90 7.14
N VAL A 392 13.85 -10.76 6.99
CA VAL A 392 12.77 -10.61 6.01
C VAL A 392 11.59 -9.95 6.71
N ALA A 393 11.17 -8.78 6.20
CA ALA A 393 10.13 -7.97 6.83
C ALA A 393 8.70 -8.40 6.46
N SER A 394 8.49 -8.90 5.22
CA SER A 394 7.17 -9.29 4.71
C SER A 394 7.30 -10.24 3.52
N SER A 395 6.17 -10.83 3.10
CA SER A 395 6.07 -11.65 1.88
C SER A 395 6.44 -10.85 0.62
N ALA A 396 6.05 -9.59 0.55
CA ALA A 396 6.43 -8.68 -0.53
C ALA A 396 7.95 -8.44 -0.57
N ASP A 397 8.58 -8.18 0.60
CA ASP A 397 10.04 -8.04 0.72
C ASP A 397 10.79 -9.30 0.26
N LEU A 398 10.36 -10.49 0.72
CA LEU A 398 10.95 -11.75 0.28
C LEU A 398 10.79 -11.96 -1.23
N ARG A 399 9.59 -11.70 -1.77
CA ARG A 399 9.31 -11.82 -3.21
C ARG A 399 10.21 -10.91 -4.03
N LEU A 400 10.34 -9.65 -3.63
CA LEU A 400 11.19 -8.67 -4.30
C LEU A 400 12.66 -9.10 -4.28
N ARG A 401 13.21 -9.46 -3.11
CA ARG A 401 14.61 -9.89 -2.97
C ARG A 401 14.92 -11.17 -3.75
N VAL A 402 13.99 -12.12 -3.81
CA VAL A 402 14.11 -13.32 -4.66
C VAL A 402 14.13 -12.95 -6.13
N SER A 403 13.22 -12.05 -6.55
CA SER A 403 13.15 -11.54 -7.92
C SER A 403 14.45 -10.88 -8.35
N GLU A 404 14.96 -9.92 -7.56
CA GLU A 404 16.18 -9.16 -7.82
C GLU A 404 17.48 -9.99 -7.76
N ALA A 405 17.47 -11.09 -7.01
CA ALA A 405 18.63 -11.97 -6.98
C ALA A 405 18.90 -12.66 -8.32
N GLY A 406 17.89 -12.75 -9.19
CA GLY A 406 17.98 -13.29 -10.52
C GLY A 406 18.08 -14.83 -10.62
N PRO A 407 17.87 -15.41 -11.82
CA PRO A 407 18.00 -16.83 -12.07
C PRO A 407 19.43 -17.33 -11.82
N GLY A 408 19.54 -18.55 -11.27
CA GLY A 408 20.82 -19.21 -10.98
C GLY A 408 21.52 -18.72 -9.70
N ALA A 409 21.05 -17.65 -9.06
CA ALA A 409 21.60 -17.15 -7.82
C ALA A 409 21.42 -18.16 -6.67
N SER A 410 22.47 -18.33 -5.85
CA SER A 410 22.42 -19.11 -4.61
C SER A 410 22.05 -18.20 -3.45
N VAL A 411 20.92 -18.47 -2.81
CA VAL A 411 20.34 -17.62 -1.78
C VAL A 411 20.30 -18.37 -0.46
N PRO A 412 21.20 -18.03 0.51
CA PRO A 412 21.13 -18.56 1.86
C PRO A 412 19.96 -17.91 2.62
N MET A 413 19.18 -18.74 3.31
CA MET A 413 18.03 -18.35 4.12
C MET A 413 18.11 -19.02 5.48
N THR A 414 17.78 -18.30 6.54
CA THR A 414 17.56 -18.88 7.87
C THR A 414 16.06 -19.12 8.04
N VAL A 415 15.70 -20.37 8.32
CA VAL A 415 14.33 -20.86 8.33
C VAL A 415 14.00 -21.47 9.69
N ARG A 416 12.84 -21.14 10.25
CA ARG A 416 12.26 -21.80 11.41
C ARG A 416 11.37 -22.94 10.94
N ARG A 417 11.63 -24.18 11.39
CA ARG A 417 10.80 -25.37 11.17
C ARG A 417 10.44 -25.98 12.52
N GLY A 418 9.22 -25.79 12.94
CA GLY A 418 8.79 -26.11 14.32
C GLY A 418 9.72 -25.42 15.33
N ASN A 419 10.33 -26.18 16.23
CA ASN A 419 11.24 -25.65 17.26
C ASN A 419 12.71 -25.49 16.82
N SER A 420 13.04 -25.82 15.57
CA SER A 420 14.42 -25.82 15.06
C SER A 420 14.65 -24.68 14.10
N THR A 421 15.82 -24.05 14.17
CA THR A 421 16.30 -23.09 13.15
C THR A 421 17.26 -23.81 12.22
N LEU A 422 17.07 -23.64 10.91
CA LEU A 422 17.82 -24.30 9.85
C LEU A 422 18.38 -23.25 8.89
N ASP A 423 19.60 -23.45 8.42
CA ASP A 423 20.16 -22.68 7.32
C ASP A 423 19.97 -23.48 6.01
N ILE A 424 19.23 -22.93 5.08
CA ILE A 424 18.89 -23.54 3.79
C ILE A 424 19.38 -22.61 2.69
N THR A 425 20.07 -23.19 1.69
CA THR A 425 20.46 -22.42 0.49
C THR A 425 19.68 -22.92 -0.71
N ALA A 426 18.90 -22.03 -1.31
CA ALA A 426 18.17 -22.31 -2.56
C ALA A 426 18.94 -21.74 -3.76
N LYS A 427 19.01 -22.51 -4.86
CA LYS A 427 19.48 -22.02 -6.16
C LYS A 427 18.25 -21.62 -6.96
N LEU A 428 18.05 -20.33 -7.20
CA LEU A 428 16.87 -19.79 -7.86
C LEU A 428 16.76 -20.27 -9.31
N GLY A 429 15.53 -20.52 -9.74
CA GLY A 429 15.17 -20.69 -11.15
C GLY A 429 14.80 -19.37 -11.79
N GLU A 430 14.43 -19.42 -13.06
CA GLU A 430 13.78 -18.32 -13.77
C GLU A 430 12.27 -18.38 -13.54
N LEU A 431 11.64 -17.23 -13.32
CA LEU A 431 10.19 -17.14 -13.13
C LEU A 431 9.47 -17.61 -14.41
N PRO A 432 8.62 -18.66 -14.36
CA PRO A 432 7.88 -19.12 -15.52
C PRO A 432 6.95 -18.01 -16.07
N THR A 433 6.86 -17.90 -17.39
CA THR A 433 5.88 -17.01 -18.05
C THR A 433 4.49 -17.63 -17.94
N ASP A 434 3.53 -16.88 -17.41
CA ASP A 434 2.19 -17.33 -17.01
C ASP A 434 1.35 -17.96 -18.15
N LYS A 435 0.61 -19.01 -17.77
CA LYS A 435 -0.58 -19.50 -18.46
C LYS A 435 -1.70 -19.76 -17.46
N GLY A 436 -2.64 -18.80 -17.37
CA GLY A 436 -4.07 -19.03 -17.07
C GLY A 436 -4.54 -19.28 -15.63
N GLU A 437 -5.42 -18.41 -15.15
CA GLU A 437 -6.20 -18.53 -13.91
C GLU A 437 -7.57 -19.21 -14.11
N ALA A 438 -8.12 -19.85 -13.04
CA ALA A 438 -9.46 -20.46 -13.01
C ALA A 438 -10.23 -20.09 -11.74
N SER A 439 -11.55 -19.84 -11.86
CA SER A 439 -12.49 -19.38 -10.82
C SER A 439 -13.44 -20.49 -10.30
N VAL A 440 -13.98 -20.33 -9.07
CA VAL A 440 -14.70 -21.35 -8.26
C VAL A 440 -16.16 -20.99 -8.00
N THR A 441 -17.06 -21.98 -7.88
CA THR A 441 -18.45 -21.91 -7.39
C THR A 441 -18.84 -23.05 -6.44
N ASP A 442 -19.86 -22.86 -5.63
CA ASP A 442 -20.31 -23.18 -4.29
C ASP A 442 -21.17 -24.46 -4.04
N SER A 443 -21.13 -25.12 -2.84
CA SER A 443 -22.22 -25.66 -1.97
C SER A 443 -21.89 -26.75 -0.91
N GLY A 444 -22.38 -26.61 0.33
CA GLY A 444 -23.11 -27.51 1.26
C GLY A 444 -22.51 -28.18 2.53
N LYS A 445 -23.02 -28.28 3.61
CA LYS A 445 -23.17 -27.98 5.05
C LYS A 445 -22.74 -29.03 6.10
N ASN A 446 -22.09 -28.65 7.22
CA ASN A 446 -22.24 -29.06 8.66
C ASN A 446 -21.26 -28.26 9.57
N ALA A 447 -21.69 -27.84 10.79
CA ALA A 447 -21.08 -26.69 11.49
C ALA A 447 -20.28 -27.04 12.76
N MET A 448 -18.96 -26.71 12.77
CA MET A 448 -18.14 -26.57 14.00
C MET A 448 -17.28 -25.31 13.94
N SER A 449 -17.20 -24.55 15.05
CA SER A 449 -16.55 -23.20 15.10
C SER A 449 -17.16 -22.18 14.14
N GLY A 450 -18.40 -22.42 13.71
CA GLY A 450 -19.11 -21.61 12.72
C GLY A 450 -18.71 -21.89 11.28
N MET A 451 -18.11 -23.05 10.99
CA MET A 451 -17.94 -23.59 9.65
C MET A 451 -18.54 -24.99 9.55
N GLU A 452 -19.07 -25.31 8.41
CA GLU A 452 -19.55 -26.64 8.05
C GLU A 452 -18.54 -27.27 7.11
N VAL A 453 -18.22 -28.55 7.31
CA VAL A 453 -17.27 -29.29 6.48
C VAL A 453 -17.89 -30.60 5.98
N GLU A 454 -17.42 -31.06 4.84
CA GLU A 454 -17.83 -32.34 4.25
C GLU A 454 -16.63 -33.13 3.71
N ASP A 455 -16.77 -34.45 3.61
CA ASP A 455 -15.71 -35.29 3.08
C ASP A 455 -15.45 -34.99 1.59
N LEU A 456 -14.18 -34.91 1.23
CA LEU A 456 -13.74 -34.58 -0.11
C LEU A 456 -14.01 -35.76 -1.07
N THR A 457 -15.17 -35.75 -1.75
CA THR A 457 -15.55 -36.75 -2.75
C THR A 457 -14.82 -36.56 -4.09
N SER A 458 -14.86 -37.57 -4.99
CA SER A 458 -14.30 -37.46 -6.34
C SER A 458 -14.92 -36.32 -7.16
N ASP A 459 -16.23 -36.11 -6.99
CA ASP A 459 -16.98 -35.10 -7.71
C ASP A 459 -16.62 -33.69 -7.20
N LEU A 460 -16.47 -33.57 -5.87
CA LEU A 460 -16.07 -32.32 -5.22
C LEU A 460 -14.61 -31.93 -5.58
N ARG A 461 -13.70 -32.93 -5.71
CA ARG A 461 -12.33 -32.66 -6.23
C ARG A 461 -12.35 -32.10 -7.63
N GLN A 462 -13.23 -32.59 -8.50
CA GLN A 462 -13.38 -32.06 -9.86
C GLN A 462 -13.98 -30.65 -9.86
N GLN A 463 -15.00 -30.40 -9.02
CA GLN A 463 -15.62 -29.08 -8.89
C GLN A 463 -14.65 -28.03 -8.36
N LEU A 464 -13.81 -28.40 -7.39
CA LEU A 464 -12.80 -27.53 -6.80
C LEU A 464 -11.48 -27.52 -7.58
N HIS A 465 -11.42 -28.15 -8.76
CA HIS A 465 -10.24 -28.26 -9.61
C HIS A 465 -8.98 -28.79 -8.90
N LEU A 466 -9.18 -29.69 -7.95
CA LEU A 466 -8.10 -30.29 -7.17
C LEU A 466 -7.50 -31.52 -7.88
N SER A 467 -6.27 -31.87 -7.48
CA SER A 467 -5.66 -33.12 -7.93
C SER A 467 -6.47 -34.33 -7.45
N SER A 468 -6.43 -35.44 -8.20
CA SER A 468 -7.09 -36.69 -7.80
C SER A 468 -6.59 -37.27 -6.46
N ASN A 469 -5.39 -36.86 -6.03
CA ASN A 469 -4.74 -37.28 -4.78
C ASN A 469 -4.93 -36.28 -3.63
N ALA A 470 -5.67 -35.16 -3.84
CA ALA A 470 -5.94 -34.21 -2.79
C ALA A 470 -6.67 -34.89 -1.63
N GLN A 471 -6.22 -34.66 -0.41
CA GLN A 471 -6.80 -35.15 0.83
C GLN A 471 -7.29 -33.95 1.64
N GLY A 472 -8.22 -34.20 2.55
CA GLY A 472 -8.78 -33.16 3.38
C GLY A 472 -10.28 -33.18 3.47
N VAL A 473 -10.86 -32.15 4.09
CA VAL A 473 -12.29 -31.91 4.15
C VAL A 473 -12.63 -30.56 3.53
N ALA A 474 -13.72 -30.49 2.79
CA ALA A 474 -14.12 -29.25 2.14
C ALA A 474 -15.01 -28.42 3.07
N VAL A 475 -14.79 -27.12 3.10
CA VAL A 475 -15.63 -26.15 3.82
C VAL A 475 -16.85 -25.85 2.97
N SER A 476 -17.99 -26.28 3.44
CA SER A 476 -19.25 -26.15 2.73
C SER A 476 -20.03 -24.90 3.09
N GLN A 477 -19.86 -24.37 4.31
CA GLN A 477 -20.47 -23.11 4.75
C GLN A 477 -19.65 -22.49 5.89
N VAL A 478 -19.65 -21.14 5.97
CA VAL A 478 -19.04 -20.39 7.09
C VAL A 478 -20.04 -19.39 7.61
N ASP A 479 -20.29 -19.39 8.93
CA ASP A 479 -21.10 -18.35 9.58
C ASP A 479 -20.29 -17.03 9.58
N PRO A 480 -20.80 -15.95 8.98
CA PRO A 480 -20.09 -14.67 8.92
C PRO A 480 -19.68 -14.08 10.28
N ASN A 481 -20.35 -14.47 11.37
CA ASN A 481 -20.05 -13.99 12.72
C ASN A 481 -19.21 -14.98 13.55
N SER A 482 -18.68 -16.01 12.91
CA SER A 482 -17.93 -17.08 13.58
C SER A 482 -16.45 -16.75 13.78
N ALA A 483 -15.78 -17.57 14.61
CA ALA A 483 -14.32 -17.55 14.74
C ALA A 483 -13.64 -17.98 13.42
N ALA A 484 -14.23 -18.92 12.68
CA ALA A 484 -13.74 -19.35 11.39
C ALA A 484 -13.75 -18.22 10.35
N ALA A 485 -14.85 -17.47 10.25
CA ALA A 485 -14.91 -16.28 9.38
C ALA A 485 -13.90 -15.20 9.79
N ALA A 486 -13.75 -14.94 11.08
CA ALA A 486 -12.76 -14.00 11.61
C ALA A 486 -11.31 -14.45 11.31
N GLY A 487 -11.06 -15.77 11.32
CA GLY A 487 -9.79 -16.38 10.92
C GLY A 487 -9.56 -16.44 9.41
N GLY A 488 -10.53 -15.98 8.60
CA GLY A 488 -10.41 -15.90 7.15
C GLY A 488 -10.81 -17.18 6.39
N VAL A 489 -11.45 -18.16 7.05
CA VAL A 489 -12.00 -19.35 6.37
C VAL A 489 -13.14 -18.94 5.46
N GLN A 490 -13.17 -19.52 4.25
CA GLN A 490 -14.19 -19.28 3.25
C GLN A 490 -14.79 -20.59 2.76
N GLN A 491 -16.01 -20.51 2.27
CA GLN A 491 -16.64 -21.61 1.58
C GLN A 491 -15.81 -22.01 0.34
N GLY A 492 -15.68 -23.34 0.11
CA GLY A 492 -14.84 -23.88 -0.95
C GLY A 492 -13.37 -24.11 -0.54
N ASP A 493 -12.94 -23.72 0.65
CA ASP A 493 -11.64 -24.10 1.20
C ASP A 493 -11.60 -25.61 1.43
N VAL A 494 -10.43 -26.22 1.18
CA VAL A 494 -10.17 -27.61 1.55
C VAL A 494 -9.15 -27.64 2.68
N ILE A 495 -9.56 -28.11 3.86
CA ILE A 495 -8.68 -28.21 5.03
C ILE A 495 -7.90 -29.51 4.94
N GLU A 496 -6.58 -29.41 4.80
CA GLU A 496 -5.67 -30.56 4.71
C GLU A 496 -4.98 -30.88 6.04
N GLU A 497 -4.78 -29.85 6.91
CA GLU A 497 -4.13 -30.04 8.21
C GLU A 497 -4.80 -29.17 9.28
N VAL A 498 -4.83 -29.70 10.50
CA VAL A 498 -5.18 -28.98 11.72
C VAL A 498 -4.00 -29.11 12.69
N ASN A 499 -3.39 -28.00 13.12
CA ASN A 499 -2.22 -27.97 14.00
C ASN A 499 -1.10 -28.93 13.54
N HIS A 500 -0.75 -28.89 12.26
CA HIS A 500 0.25 -29.76 11.59
C HIS A 500 -0.10 -31.26 11.56
N HIS A 501 -1.33 -31.63 11.87
CA HIS A 501 -1.84 -32.98 11.71
C HIS A 501 -2.66 -33.08 10.42
N ALA A 502 -2.27 -33.98 9.53
CA ALA A 502 -2.99 -34.20 8.29
C ALA A 502 -4.40 -34.71 8.56
N ILE A 503 -5.37 -34.18 7.80
CA ILE A 503 -6.80 -34.50 7.90
C ILE A 503 -7.25 -35.11 6.57
N SER A 504 -8.04 -36.18 6.63
CA SER A 504 -8.58 -36.86 5.44
C SER A 504 -10.10 -37.04 5.51
N THR A 505 -10.69 -36.94 6.70
CA THR A 505 -12.11 -37.17 6.94
C THR A 505 -12.69 -36.12 7.91
N VAL A 506 -14.01 -35.92 7.82
CA VAL A 506 -14.75 -35.03 8.75
C VAL A 506 -14.54 -35.45 10.20
N SER A 507 -14.52 -36.78 10.48
CA SER A 507 -14.30 -37.29 11.83
C SER A 507 -12.92 -36.93 12.39
N GLU A 508 -11.86 -37.00 11.59
CA GLU A 508 -10.50 -36.59 11.98
C GLU A 508 -10.44 -35.09 12.23
N PHE A 509 -11.11 -34.30 11.38
CA PHE A 509 -11.23 -32.85 11.55
C PHE A 509 -11.92 -32.49 12.86
N GLU A 510 -13.10 -33.09 13.14
CA GLU A 510 -13.86 -32.84 14.37
C GLU A 510 -13.06 -33.20 15.63
N GLN A 511 -12.34 -34.32 15.60
CA GLN A 511 -11.48 -34.74 16.71
C GLN A 511 -10.31 -33.78 16.92
N ALA A 512 -9.66 -33.31 15.84
CA ALA A 512 -8.56 -32.36 15.91
C ALA A 512 -9.02 -31.00 16.45
N MET A 513 -10.17 -30.49 15.98
CA MET A 513 -10.78 -29.25 16.45
C MET A 513 -11.22 -29.33 17.93
N HIS A 514 -11.79 -30.47 18.35
CA HIS A 514 -12.19 -30.68 19.75
C HIS A 514 -10.98 -30.66 20.69
N ASN A 515 -9.87 -31.28 20.30
CA ASN A 515 -8.63 -31.31 21.08
C ASN A 515 -7.97 -29.94 21.23
N ALA A 516 -8.25 -29.00 20.29
CA ALA A 516 -7.66 -27.68 20.24
C ALA A 516 -8.61 -26.55 20.72
N SER A 517 -9.77 -26.88 21.30
CA SER A 517 -10.88 -25.95 21.57
C SER A 517 -10.55 -24.74 22.48
N THR A 518 -9.43 -24.74 23.19
CA THR A 518 -9.00 -23.66 24.10
C THR A 518 -7.76 -22.90 23.62
N GLN A 519 -7.24 -23.22 22.44
CA GLN A 519 -6.03 -22.63 21.89
C GLN A 519 -6.28 -22.12 20.46
N THR A 520 -5.42 -21.24 19.96
CA THR A 520 -5.41 -20.86 18.55
C THR A 520 -5.20 -22.11 17.70
N VAL A 521 -6.13 -22.36 16.77
CA VAL A 521 -6.07 -23.50 15.84
C VAL A 521 -5.44 -23.04 14.54
N LEU A 522 -4.36 -23.68 14.14
CA LEU A 522 -3.74 -23.47 12.85
C LEU A 522 -4.32 -24.44 11.83
N LEU A 523 -4.93 -23.91 10.77
CA LEU A 523 -5.43 -24.69 9.64
C LEU A 523 -4.51 -24.51 8.43
N ARG A 524 -4.14 -25.59 7.75
CA ARG A 524 -3.63 -25.55 6.39
C ARG A 524 -4.79 -25.81 5.44
N VAL A 525 -5.11 -24.84 4.60
CA VAL A 525 -6.21 -24.95 3.65
C VAL A 525 -5.71 -24.78 2.21
N VAL A 526 -6.39 -25.38 1.27
CA VAL A 526 -6.20 -25.16 -0.17
C VAL A 526 -7.40 -24.38 -0.68
N ARG A 527 -7.15 -23.21 -1.27
CA ARG A 527 -8.13 -22.30 -1.86
C ARG A 527 -7.75 -22.04 -3.32
N GLY A 528 -8.64 -22.42 -4.26
CA GLY A 528 -8.35 -22.26 -5.70
C GLY A 528 -7.04 -22.93 -6.15
N GLY A 529 -6.68 -24.07 -5.57
CA GLY A 529 -5.43 -24.78 -5.88
C GLY A 529 -4.18 -24.24 -5.17
N THR A 530 -4.30 -23.22 -4.34
CA THR A 530 -3.18 -22.59 -3.62
C THR A 530 -3.28 -22.89 -2.12
N GLY A 531 -2.20 -23.40 -1.52
CA GLY A 531 -2.11 -23.66 -0.08
C GLY A 531 -1.89 -22.37 0.70
N LEU A 532 -2.60 -22.21 1.83
CA LEU A 532 -2.42 -21.11 2.79
C LEU A 532 -2.67 -21.58 4.22
N TYR A 533 -2.10 -20.87 5.18
CA TYR A 533 -2.35 -21.07 6.60
C TYR A 533 -3.33 -20.06 7.14
N LEU A 534 -4.32 -20.53 7.91
CA LEU A 534 -5.29 -19.70 8.62
C LEU A 534 -5.20 -20.01 10.10
N ALA A 535 -5.35 -18.99 10.93
CA ALA A 535 -5.40 -19.15 12.38
C ALA A 535 -6.80 -18.79 12.90
N ILE A 536 -7.40 -19.71 13.63
CA ILE A 536 -8.70 -19.50 14.29
C ILE A 536 -8.44 -19.31 15.78
N GLU A 537 -8.74 -18.12 16.27
CA GLU A 537 -8.65 -17.82 17.71
C GLU A 537 -9.91 -18.32 18.43
N PRO A 538 -9.79 -18.92 19.62
CA PRO A 538 -10.95 -19.26 20.43
C PRO A 538 -11.70 -17.99 20.85
N LYS A 539 -13.03 -18.00 20.74
CA LYS A 539 -13.88 -16.90 21.23
C LYS A 539 -14.02 -16.93 22.73
#